data_451181a6baa1baeb63e7b619c5d0b815
#
_entry.id   451181a6baa1baeb63e7b619c5d0b815
#
_cell.length_a   1.000
_cell.length_b   1.000
_cell.length_c   1.000
_cell.angle_alpha   90.00
_cell.angle_beta   90.00
_cell.angle_gamma   90.00
#
_symmetry.space_group_name_H-M   'P 1'
#
loop_
_entity.id
_entity.type
_entity.pdbx_description
1 polymer ?
#
loop_
_entity_poly.entity_id
_entity_poly.type
_entity_poly.pdbx_seq_one_letter_code
_entity_poly.pdbx_strand_id
1 'polypeptide(L)'
;MLLRIISRRLRRLHLPLLLFVNHAPQSSEAAPKPAANNPATTPSRVTSIISDRNAPPPRSTRPEPAAKPAYRSASEARGVRPEAYTEARIHQIATADWQTLKQLVQDCRACEISSSRLHPVFGQGNPPCRLMLIGEAPGAEEDRLGQPFVGPSGKLLDKILEAAKLGREKDLCIFNTLKCRPPLNATPEKAETMACRPFLERQIELIDPEVIVAMGKPAASWFFPDLKTLNPYRGKVHNLTVQGKPRKVIVTYHPSYLLRSPQEKRKAWLDWCLILDTLS
;
A
#
# COMPACT_ATOMS: atom_id res chain seq x y z
N MET A 1 -16.86 -7.82 29.66
CA MET A 1 -17.11 -6.38 29.67
C MET A 1 -16.82 -5.74 28.31
N LEU A 2 -15.70 -6.04 27.63
CA LEU A 2 -15.32 -5.51 26.31
C LEU A 2 -16.36 -5.81 25.21
N LEU A 3 -16.88 -7.02 25.12
CA LEU A 3 -17.90 -7.44 24.13
C LEU A 3 -19.25 -6.69 24.26
N ARG A 4 -19.63 -6.25 25.46
CA ARG A 4 -20.87 -5.46 25.65
C ARG A 4 -20.72 -4.00 25.21
N ILE A 5 -19.52 -3.43 25.31
CA ILE A 5 -19.21 -2.07 24.84
C ILE A 5 -19.19 -2.07 23.31
N ILE A 6 -18.54 -3.06 22.68
CA ILE A 6 -18.49 -3.25 21.23
C ILE A 6 -19.90 -3.45 20.65
N SER A 7 -20.76 -4.27 21.29
CA SER A 7 -22.14 -4.51 20.83
C SER A 7 -23.05 -3.28 20.92
N ARG A 8 -22.87 -2.41 21.90
CA ARG A 8 -23.68 -1.18 22.02
C ARG A 8 -23.26 -0.11 20.98
N ARG A 9 -21.97 -0.03 20.63
CA ARG A 9 -21.46 0.95 19.65
C ARG A 9 -21.63 0.52 18.21
N LEU A 10 -21.50 -0.77 17.88
CA LEU A 10 -21.84 -1.32 16.56
C LEU A 10 -23.30 -1.05 16.18
N ARG A 11 -24.23 -1.06 17.16
CA ARG A 11 -25.64 -0.69 16.92
C ARG A 11 -25.85 0.81 16.64
N ARG A 12 -25.00 1.68 17.17
CA ARG A 12 -25.06 3.13 16.85
C ARG A 12 -24.52 3.47 15.46
N LEU A 13 -23.60 2.67 14.95
CA LEU A 13 -22.95 2.95 13.67
C LEU A 13 -23.68 2.33 12.47
N HIS A 14 -24.76 1.54 12.66
CA HIS A 14 -25.51 0.85 11.58
C HIS A 14 -24.60 0.12 10.58
N LEU A 15 -23.45 -0.43 11.03
CA LEU A 15 -22.47 -1.09 10.20
C LEU A 15 -22.83 -2.58 10.01
N PRO A 16 -23.07 -3.05 8.79
CA PRO A 16 -23.35 -4.47 8.55
C PRO A 16 -22.09 -5.30 8.79
N LEU A 17 -22.18 -6.24 9.71
CA LEU A 17 -21.16 -7.26 10.01
C LEU A 17 -20.79 -8.12 8.78
N LEU A 18 -21.59 -8.00 7.70
CA LEU A 18 -21.56 -8.83 6.50
C LEU A 18 -20.41 -8.53 5.52
N LEU A 19 -19.74 -7.39 5.63
CA LEU A 19 -18.65 -7.04 4.69
C LEU A 19 -17.34 -7.79 4.91
N PHE A 20 -17.23 -8.58 5.99
CA PHE A 20 -16.00 -9.30 6.34
C PHE A 20 -16.12 -10.82 6.31
N VAL A 21 -17.27 -11.37 5.90
CA VAL A 21 -17.45 -12.82 5.73
C VAL A 21 -17.08 -13.19 4.30
N ASN A 22 -16.15 -14.11 4.18
CA ASN A 22 -15.59 -14.74 2.99
C ASN A 22 -16.48 -14.76 1.74
N HIS A 23 -16.04 -14.09 0.67
CA HIS A 23 -16.24 -14.62 -0.68
C HIS A 23 -15.12 -15.64 -0.94
N ALA A 24 -15.38 -16.90 -0.61
CA ALA A 24 -14.69 -18.01 -1.23
C ALA A 24 -15.11 -18.05 -2.71
N PRO A 25 -14.20 -18.28 -3.66
CA PRO A 25 -14.62 -18.51 -5.05
C PRO A 25 -15.48 -19.78 -5.07
N GLN A 26 -16.73 -19.64 -5.54
CA GLN A 26 -17.57 -20.78 -5.83
C GLN A 26 -16.88 -21.58 -6.94
N SER A 27 -16.53 -22.83 -6.62
CA SER A 27 -16.13 -23.83 -7.59
C SER A 27 -17.27 -24.01 -8.60
N SER A 28 -16.96 -23.71 -9.86
CA SER A 28 -17.87 -24.02 -10.98
C SER A 28 -18.17 -25.50 -10.98
N GLU A 29 -19.43 -25.85 -10.77
CA GLU A 29 -20.00 -27.18 -11.01
C GLU A 29 -19.76 -27.57 -12.45
N ALA A 30 -19.19 -28.75 -12.64
CA ALA A 30 -18.97 -29.39 -13.93
C ALA A 30 -20.29 -29.76 -14.57
N ALA A 31 -20.53 -29.24 -15.78
CA ALA A 31 -21.62 -29.69 -16.63
C ALA A 31 -21.40 -31.14 -17.10
N PRO A 32 -22.46 -31.97 -17.21
CA PRO A 32 -22.34 -33.38 -17.61
C PRO A 32 -22.07 -33.50 -19.11
N LYS A 33 -21.19 -34.45 -19.47
CA LYS A 33 -20.88 -34.86 -20.84
C LYS A 33 -22.10 -35.51 -21.49
N PRO A 34 -22.44 -35.19 -22.75
CA PRO A 34 -23.36 -36.05 -23.53
C PRO A 34 -22.61 -37.23 -24.15
N ALA A 35 -23.29 -38.37 -24.14
CA ALA A 35 -22.84 -39.65 -24.63
C ALA A 35 -22.71 -39.70 -26.18
N ALA A 36 -21.79 -40.55 -26.62
CA ALA A 36 -21.54 -40.89 -28.01
C ALA A 36 -22.67 -41.70 -28.63
N ASN A 37 -23.04 -41.42 -29.87
CA ASN A 37 -23.57 -42.37 -30.81
C ASN A 37 -23.16 -42.02 -32.22
N ASN A 38 -22.38 -42.93 -32.85
CA ASN A 38 -22.18 -43.08 -34.29
C ASN A 38 -23.31 -43.97 -34.86
N PRO A 39 -23.72 -43.93 -36.17
CA PRO A 39 -22.87 -44.54 -37.20
C PRO A 39 -22.88 -43.87 -38.61
N ALA A 40 -21.77 -44.13 -39.28
CA ALA A 40 -21.46 -44.26 -40.71
C ALA A 40 -22.54 -44.01 -41.81
N THR A 41 -22.12 -43.19 -42.79
CA THR A 41 -22.27 -43.50 -44.26
C THR A 41 -21.35 -42.56 -45.09
N THR A 42 -20.52 -43.15 -45.91
CA THR A 42 -19.74 -42.59 -47.05
C THR A 42 -20.47 -42.93 -48.36
N PRO A 43 -20.09 -42.47 -49.59
CA PRO A 43 -19.40 -41.25 -50.01
C PRO A 43 -20.09 -40.55 -51.18
N SER A 44 -19.69 -39.33 -51.54
CA SER A 44 -19.69 -38.88 -52.95
C SER A 44 -18.68 -37.77 -53.20
N ARG A 45 -17.92 -38.03 -54.19
CA ARG A 45 -16.79 -37.32 -54.80
C ARG A 45 -17.29 -36.15 -55.66
N VAL A 46 -16.90 -34.92 -55.42
CA VAL A 46 -16.87 -33.87 -56.44
C VAL A 46 -15.54 -33.12 -56.35
N THR A 47 -14.91 -33.03 -57.47
CA THR A 47 -13.57 -32.49 -57.77
C THR A 47 -13.57 -30.97 -57.87
N SER A 48 -12.42 -30.39 -57.51
CA SER A 48 -11.80 -29.15 -58.03
C SER A 48 -12.31 -27.81 -57.48
N ILE A 49 -11.46 -27.06 -56.92
CA ILE A 49 -10.65 -25.95 -57.46
C ILE A 49 -9.77 -25.41 -56.31
N ILE A 50 -8.49 -25.60 -56.44
CA ILE A 50 -7.46 -25.03 -55.57
C ILE A 50 -7.43 -23.52 -55.83
N SER A 51 -7.76 -22.74 -54.81
CA SER A 51 -7.42 -21.33 -54.74
C SER A 51 -6.60 -21.13 -53.45
N ASP A 52 -5.31 -20.94 -53.68
CA ASP A 52 -4.30 -20.64 -52.70
C ASP A 52 -4.64 -19.35 -51.95
N ARG A 53 -5.17 -19.44 -50.76
CA ARG A 53 -5.35 -18.29 -49.83
C ARG A 53 -4.86 -18.63 -48.44
N ASN A 54 -3.58 -18.96 -48.34
CA ASN A 54 -2.90 -19.07 -47.06
C ASN A 54 -1.59 -18.29 -47.06
N ALA A 55 -1.68 -16.97 -47.28
CA ALA A 55 -0.62 -16.06 -46.90
C ALA A 55 -1.00 -15.50 -45.49
N PRO A 56 -0.16 -15.66 -44.47
CA PRO A 56 -0.41 -15.03 -43.18
C PRO A 56 -0.36 -13.50 -43.31
N PRO A 57 -1.22 -12.74 -42.60
CA PRO A 57 -1.16 -11.27 -42.66
C PRO A 57 0.19 -10.78 -42.14
N PRO A 58 0.69 -9.63 -42.66
CA PRO A 58 1.95 -9.07 -42.22
C PRO A 58 1.92 -8.82 -40.73
N ARG A 59 2.92 -9.32 -40.01
CA ARG A 59 3.11 -9.05 -38.57
C ARG A 59 3.15 -7.55 -38.37
N SER A 60 2.16 -7.02 -37.70
CA SER A 60 2.18 -5.69 -37.12
C SER A 60 3.43 -5.56 -36.25
N THR A 61 4.34 -4.70 -36.64
CA THR A 61 5.52 -4.32 -35.86
C THR A 61 5.04 -3.49 -34.67
N ARG A 62 4.67 -4.19 -33.61
CA ARG A 62 4.47 -3.58 -32.31
C ARG A 62 5.81 -2.94 -31.90
N PRO A 63 5.87 -1.65 -31.55
CA PRO A 63 7.11 -1.06 -31.08
C PRO A 63 7.60 -1.86 -29.87
N GLU A 64 8.85 -2.28 -29.94
CA GLU A 64 9.54 -3.00 -28.89
C GLU A 64 9.45 -2.17 -27.58
N PRO A 65 8.98 -2.74 -26.47
CA PRO A 65 8.90 -1.99 -25.23
C PRO A 65 10.31 -1.55 -24.84
N ALA A 66 10.49 -0.24 -24.59
CA ALA A 66 11.76 0.32 -24.14
C ALA A 66 12.38 -0.58 -23.07
N ALA A 67 13.67 -0.89 -23.25
CA ALA A 67 14.41 -1.78 -22.38
C ALA A 67 14.19 -1.38 -20.91
N LYS A 68 13.65 -2.28 -20.12
CA LYS A 68 13.49 -2.09 -18.66
C LYS A 68 14.88 -1.81 -18.08
N PRO A 69 15.06 -0.78 -17.24
CA PRO A 69 16.33 -0.56 -16.58
C PRO A 69 16.73 -1.87 -15.88
N ALA A 70 17.99 -2.29 -16.09
CA ALA A 70 18.52 -3.52 -15.51
C ALA A 70 18.42 -3.42 -13.97
N TYR A 71 17.49 -4.16 -13.39
CA TYR A 71 17.37 -4.29 -11.95
C TYR A 71 18.57 -5.09 -11.41
N ARG A 72 19.36 -4.49 -10.53
CA ARG A 72 20.30 -5.24 -9.71
C ARG A 72 19.56 -6.34 -8.93
N SER A 73 20.17 -7.50 -8.78
CA SER A 73 19.57 -8.60 -8.01
C SER A 73 19.29 -8.15 -6.58
N ALA A 74 18.23 -8.65 -5.97
CA ALA A 74 17.86 -8.30 -4.59
C ALA A 74 18.90 -8.70 -3.53
N SER A 75 19.97 -9.42 -3.94
CA SER A 75 21.08 -9.85 -3.09
C SER A 75 22.24 -8.85 -3.02
N GLU A 76 22.27 -7.81 -3.86
CA GLU A 76 23.29 -6.76 -3.77
C GLU A 76 22.81 -5.70 -2.79
N ALA A 77 23.59 -5.42 -1.74
CA ALA A 77 23.29 -4.38 -0.76
C ALA A 77 23.06 -3.03 -1.47
N ARG A 78 21.93 -2.42 -1.22
CA ARG A 78 21.56 -1.14 -1.82
C ARG A 78 22.22 -0.01 -1.03
N GLY A 79 22.98 0.82 -1.72
CA GLY A 79 23.74 1.91 -1.12
C GLY A 79 22.88 3.11 -0.73
N VAL A 80 23.29 3.76 0.34
CA VAL A 80 22.84 5.10 0.73
C VAL A 80 24.03 6.04 0.54
N ARG A 81 23.81 7.17 -0.12
CA ARG A 81 24.86 8.13 -0.39
C ARG A 81 25.25 8.87 0.89
N PRO A 82 26.54 9.21 1.09
CA PRO A 82 26.99 9.95 2.29
C PRO A 82 26.20 11.24 2.51
N GLU A 83 25.79 11.93 1.44
CA GLU A 83 25.01 13.17 1.49
C GLU A 83 23.65 13.01 2.17
N ALA A 84 23.13 11.77 2.26
CA ALA A 84 21.87 11.48 2.94
C ALA A 84 21.87 11.86 4.43
N TYR A 85 23.05 11.85 5.03
CA TYR A 85 23.23 12.08 6.47
C TYR A 85 23.92 13.42 6.80
N THR A 86 24.12 14.30 5.82
CA THR A 86 24.72 15.62 6.09
C THR A 86 23.78 16.48 6.92
N GLU A 87 24.35 17.23 7.86
CA GLU A 87 23.62 18.20 8.68
C GLU A 87 22.87 19.23 7.82
N ALA A 88 23.50 19.68 6.73
CA ALA A 88 22.91 20.65 5.80
C ALA A 88 21.60 20.10 5.20
N ARG A 89 21.59 18.85 4.72
CA ARG A 89 20.37 18.21 4.17
C ARG A 89 19.30 18.02 5.26
N ILE A 90 19.70 17.52 6.43
CA ILE A 90 18.77 17.30 7.54
C ILE A 90 18.14 18.63 7.96
N HIS A 91 18.95 19.68 8.11
CA HIS A 91 18.47 21.02 8.45
C HIS A 91 17.53 21.60 7.37
N GLN A 92 17.89 21.47 6.10
CA GLN A 92 17.04 21.90 4.98
C GLN A 92 15.67 21.23 5.01
N ILE A 93 15.60 19.93 5.28
CA ILE A 93 14.33 19.20 5.40
C ILE A 93 13.56 19.65 6.65
N ALA A 94 14.24 19.79 7.80
CA ALA A 94 13.64 20.14 9.08
C ALA A 94 13.04 21.55 9.09
N THR A 95 13.56 22.48 8.28
CA THR A 95 13.07 23.87 8.20
C THR A 95 12.14 24.14 7.02
N ALA A 96 11.98 23.16 6.10
CA ALA A 96 11.14 23.31 4.91
C ALA A 96 9.66 23.53 5.26
N ASP A 97 8.99 24.43 4.55
CA ASP A 97 7.53 24.47 4.51
C ASP A 97 6.94 23.30 3.70
N TRP A 98 5.63 23.21 3.59
CA TRP A 98 4.96 22.10 2.94
C TRP A 98 5.31 21.96 1.44
N GLN A 99 5.39 23.08 0.71
CA GLN A 99 5.68 23.05 -0.73
C GLN A 99 7.17 22.76 -0.96
N THR A 100 8.05 23.39 -0.20
CA THR A 100 9.49 23.11 -0.25
C THR A 100 9.79 21.66 0.10
N LEU A 101 9.12 21.10 1.13
CA LEU A 101 9.28 19.69 1.50
C LEU A 101 8.86 18.75 0.38
N LYS A 102 7.76 19.07 -0.32
CA LYS A 102 7.30 18.31 -1.48
C LYS A 102 8.34 18.31 -2.60
N GLN A 103 8.92 19.48 -2.89
CA GLN A 103 9.98 19.61 -3.89
C GLN A 103 11.24 18.83 -3.50
N LEU A 104 11.67 18.91 -2.23
CA LEU A 104 12.82 18.16 -1.74
C LEU A 104 12.63 16.63 -1.86
N VAL A 105 11.40 16.12 -1.72
CA VAL A 105 11.10 14.70 -1.97
C VAL A 105 11.18 14.37 -3.46
N GLN A 106 10.69 15.24 -4.34
CA GLN A 106 10.76 15.05 -5.80
C GLN A 106 12.22 14.94 -6.27
N ASP A 107 13.07 15.82 -5.77
CA ASP A 107 14.48 15.92 -6.19
C ASP A 107 15.43 14.99 -5.45
N CYS A 108 14.93 14.29 -4.42
CA CYS A 108 15.75 13.45 -3.56
C CYS A 108 16.49 12.34 -4.33
N ARG A 109 17.80 12.23 -4.09
CA ARG A 109 18.70 11.20 -4.63
C ARG A 109 19.56 10.55 -3.55
N ALA A 110 19.09 10.55 -2.30
CA ALA A 110 19.88 10.13 -1.13
C ALA A 110 20.21 8.64 -1.06
N CYS A 111 19.48 7.79 -1.76
CA CYS A 111 19.71 6.33 -1.81
C CYS A 111 19.50 5.78 -3.21
N GLU A 112 19.99 4.56 -3.46
CA GLU A 112 19.89 3.90 -4.76
C GLU A 112 18.46 3.61 -5.23
N ILE A 113 17.50 3.49 -4.33
CA ILE A 113 16.08 3.34 -4.70
C ILE A 113 15.64 4.49 -5.62
N SER A 114 16.22 5.68 -5.45
CA SER A 114 15.88 6.84 -6.26
C SER A 114 16.23 6.69 -7.74
N SER A 115 17.15 5.80 -8.10
CA SER A 115 17.54 5.54 -9.49
C SER A 115 16.59 4.59 -10.22
N SER A 116 15.83 3.78 -9.47
CA SER A 116 14.93 2.76 -10.02
C SER A 116 13.45 3.13 -9.96
N ARG A 117 13.08 4.18 -9.22
CA ARG A 117 11.70 4.68 -9.16
C ARG A 117 11.28 5.40 -10.43
N LEU A 118 10.00 5.35 -10.75
CA LEU A 118 9.38 6.20 -11.78
C LEU A 118 9.03 7.57 -11.17
N HIS A 119 8.29 7.56 -10.07
CA HIS A 119 7.91 8.76 -9.34
C HIS A 119 8.14 8.59 -7.83
N PRO A 120 8.64 9.61 -7.14
CA PRO A 120 8.58 9.61 -5.68
C PRO A 120 7.14 9.85 -5.23
N VAL A 121 6.75 9.18 -4.15
CA VAL A 121 5.42 9.30 -3.56
C VAL A 121 5.54 10.13 -2.28
N PHE A 122 5.23 11.42 -2.38
CA PHE A 122 5.26 12.33 -1.24
C PHE A 122 4.28 11.91 -0.15
N GLY A 123 3.08 11.52 -0.55
CA GLY A 123 1.94 11.23 0.29
C GLY A 123 0.69 11.94 -0.22
N GLN A 124 -0.40 11.86 0.55
CA GLN A 124 -1.68 12.50 0.24
C GLN A 124 -2.22 13.22 1.48
N GLY A 125 -2.88 14.34 1.27
CA GLY A 125 -3.45 15.21 2.29
C GLY A 125 -2.63 16.48 2.49
N ASN A 126 -3.20 17.43 3.21
CA ASN A 126 -2.61 18.75 3.50
C ASN A 126 -2.76 19.07 4.98
N PRO A 127 -1.85 19.88 5.55
CA PRO A 127 -2.03 20.41 6.90
C PRO A 127 -3.24 21.39 6.98
N PRO A 128 -3.95 21.45 8.11
CA PRO A 128 -3.88 20.52 9.24
C PRO A 128 -4.71 19.25 8.98
N CYS A 129 -4.35 18.14 9.64
CA CYS A 129 -5.11 16.90 9.54
C CYS A 129 -5.05 16.12 10.87
N ARG A 130 -6.20 15.72 11.40
CA ARG A 130 -6.28 15.05 12.71
C ARG A 130 -5.80 13.58 12.68
N LEU A 131 -6.01 12.87 11.56
CA LEU A 131 -5.68 11.45 11.41
C LEU A 131 -4.61 11.27 10.34
N MET A 132 -3.48 10.68 10.72
CA MET A 132 -2.37 10.38 9.81
C MET A 132 -2.14 8.87 9.71
N LEU A 133 -2.28 8.31 8.50
CA LEU A 133 -1.97 6.91 8.21
C LEU A 133 -0.55 6.80 7.66
N ILE A 134 0.23 5.87 8.21
CA ILE A 134 1.62 5.64 7.79
C ILE A 134 1.79 4.18 7.39
N GLY A 135 2.15 3.95 6.11
CA GLY A 135 2.55 2.66 5.56
C GLY A 135 4.06 2.50 5.47
N GLU A 136 4.50 1.48 4.74
CA GLU A 136 5.91 1.12 4.57
C GLU A 136 6.56 1.88 3.40
N ALA A 137 6.17 1.57 2.19
CA ALA A 137 6.76 2.06 0.96
C ALA A 137 5.75 2.02 -0.19
N PRO A 138 5.96 2.81 -1.27
CA PRO A 138 5.19 2.70 -2.50
C PRO A 138 5.33 1.32 -3.15
N GLY A 139 4.23 0.80 -3.69
CA GLY A 139 4.20 -0.35 -4.58
C GLY A 139 4.32 0.06 -6.05
N ALA A 140 4.05 -0.89 -6.98
CA ALA A 140 4.20 -0.66 -8.42
C ALA A 140 3.23 0.40 -8.97
N GLU A 141 1.98 0.36 -8.55
CA GLU A 141 0.98 1.33 -9.01
C GLU A 141 1.21 2.71 -8.40
N GLU A 142 1.64 2.76 -7.14
CA GLU A 142 1.99 3.99 -6.44
C GLU A 142 3.20 4.67 -7.11
N ASP A 143 4.22 3.90 -7.48
CA ASP A 143 5.40 4.38 -8.20
C ASP A 143 5.04 4.90 -9.60
N ARG A 144 4.12 4.22 -10.28
CA ARG A 144 3.64 4.62 -11.62
C ARG A 144 2.83 5.92 -11.60
N LEU A 145 2.02 6.13 -10.54
CA LEU A 145 1.09 7.26 -10.46
C LEU A 145 1.58 8.41 -9.58
N GLY A 146 2.63 8.21 -8.77
CA GLY A 146 3.11 9.19 -7.80
C GLY A 146 2.15 9.41 -6.62
N GLN A 147 1.21 8.49 -6.39
CA GLN A 147 0.17 8.61 -5.35
C GLN A 147 0.22 7.43 -4.37
N PRO A 148 -0.02 7.65 -3.06
CA PRO A 148 0.02 6.58 -2.07
C PRO A 148 -1.25 5.72 -2.12
N PHE A 149 -1.11 4.41 -1.90
CA PHE A 149 -2.22 3.48 -1.74
C PHE A 149 -3.26 3.52 -2.88
N VAL A 150 -2.83 3.36 -4.13
CA VAL A 150 -3.69 3.28 -5.32
C VAL A 150 -3.78 1.86 -5.91
N GLY A 151 -2.86 0.98 -5.56
CA GLY A 151 -2.86 -0.42 -5.95
C GLY A 151 -3.88 -1.28 -5.17
N PRO A 152 -3.78 -2.63 -5.24
CA PRO A 152 -4.71 -3.54 -4.57
C PRO A 152 -4.83 -3.31 -3.06
N SER A 153 -3.72 -2.99 -2.38
CA SER A 153 -3.68 -2.64 -0.95
C SER A 153 -4.45 -1.34 -0.67
N GLY A 154 -4.32 -0.36 -1.56
CA GLY A 154 -5.04 0.90 -1.49
C GLY A 154 -6.54 0.72 -1.67
N LYS A 155 -6.97 -0.11 -2.63
CA LYS A 155 -8.39 -0.45 -2.83
C LYS A 155 -9.01 -1.11 -1.59
N LEU A 156 -8.25 -1.96 -0.88
CA LEU A 156 -8.72 -2.50 0.39
C LEU A 156 -8.78 -1.42 1.47
N LEU A 157 -7.80 -0.52 1.54
CA LEU A 157 -7.82 0.62 2.46
C LEU A 157 -9.05 1.50 2.19
N ASP A 158 -9.38 1.79 0.93
CA ASP A 158 -10.56 2.58 0.58
C ASP A 158 -11.87 1.92 1.08
N LYS A 159 -11.97 0.60 0.99
CA LYS A 159 -13.12 -0.14 1.54
C LYS A 159 -13.19 -0.09 3.08
N ILE A 160 -12.04 -0.09 3.74
CA ILE A 160 -11.98 0.08 5.20
C ILE A 160 -12.41 1.51 5.58
N LEU A 161 -11.92 2.52 4.88
CA LEU A 161 -12.28 3.93 5.10
C LEU A 161 -13.76 4.17 4.85
N GLU A 162 -14.31 3.63 3.77
CA GLU A 162 -15.75 3.67 3.46
C GLU A 162 -16.59 3.09 4.62
N ALA A 163 -16.21 1.90 5.11
CA ALA A 163 -16.87 1.26 6.25
C ALA A 163 -16.72 2.08 7.55
N ALA A 164 -15.59 2.77 7.73
CA ALA A 164 -15.31 3.67 8.84
C ALA A 164 -15.98 5.05 8.68
N LYS A 165 -16.64 5.32 7.56
CA LYS A 165 -17.24 6.63 7.20
C LYS A 165 -16.21 7.77 7.17
N LEU A 166 -14.98 7.48 6.78
CA LEU A 166 -13.89 8.43 6.61
C LEU A 166 -13.67 8.72 5.13
N GLY A 167 -13.63 10.00 4.77
CA GLY A 167 -13.26 10.45 3.44
C GLY A 167 -11.76 10.56 3.28
N ARG A 168 -11.19 9.84 2.32
CA ARG A 168 -9.76 9.78 2.07
C ARG A 168 -9.10 11.15 1.88
N GLU A 169 -9.80 12.08 1.25
CA GLU A 169 -9.25 13.40 0.90
C GLU A 169 -9.46 14.46 1.98
N LYS A 170 -10.49 14.31 2.82
CA LYS A 170 -10.92 15.35 3.75
C LYS A 170 -10.64 15.03 5.23
N ASP A 171 -10.62 13.75 5.61
CA ASP A 171 -10.61 13.37 7.02
C ASP A 171 -9.24 12.86 7.50
N LEU A 172 -8.33 12.57 6.57
CA LEU A 172 -7.04 11.94 6.90
C LEU A 172 -5.94 12.28 5.89
N CYS A 173 -4.71 12.08 6.35
CA CYS A 173 -3.52 12.14 5.50
C CYS A 173 -2.85 10.76 5.43
N ILE A 174 -2.25 10.42 4.28
CA ILE A 174 -1.65 9.11 4.04
C ILE A 174 -0.21 9.27 3.57
N PHE A 175 0.72 8.65 4.29
CA PHE A 175 2.14 8.66 3.98
C PHE A 175 2.77 7.28 4.11
N ASN A 176 4.01 7.16 3.66
CA ASN A 176 4.84 5.99 3.87
C ASN A 176 6.15 6.39 4.58
N THR A 177 6.81 5.44 5.23
CA THR A 177 8.14 5.64 5.80
C THR A 177 9.18 5.88 4.72
N LEU A 178 9.05 5.23 3.56
CA LEU A 178 9.81 5.52 2.34
C LEU A 178 8.99 6.28 1.31
N LYS A 179 9.67 7.17 0.57
CA LYS A 179 9.04 7.95 -0.51
C LYS A 179 9.22 7.33 -1.90
N CYS A 180 9.99 6.25 -1.99
CA CYS A 180 10.34 5.59 -3.24
C CYS A 180 10.04 4.10 -3.15
N ARG A 181 9.69 3.48 -4.30
CA ARG A 181 9.45 2.05 -4.41
C ARG A 181 10.77 1.28 -4.38
N PRO A 182 10.99 0.35 -3.43
CA PRO A 182 12.13 -0.55 -3.48
C PRO A 182 12.06 -1.48 -4.71
N PRO A 183 13.21 -1.88 -5.29
CA PRO A 183 13.25 -2.83 -6.38
C PRO A 183 12.44 -4.09 -6.07
N LEU A 184 11.60 -4.53 -7.01
CA LEU A 184 10.73 -5.71 -6.89
C LEU A 184 9.84 -5.74 -5.62
N ASN A 185 9.54 -4.56 -5.03
CA ASN A 185 8.85 -4.43 -3.75
C ASN A 185 9.59 -5.16 -2.61
N ALA A 186 10.92 -5.20 -2.65
CA ALA A 186 11.73 -5.79 -1.59
C ALA A 186 11.55 -5.03 -0.27
N THR A 187 11.78 -5.71 0.84
CA THR A 187 11.79 -5.06 2.14
C THR A 187 12.86 -3.96 2.17
N PRO A 188 12.53 -2.75 2.62
CA PRO A 188 13.49 -1.66 2.75
C PRO A 188 14.63 -2.02 3.72
N GLU A 189 15.83 -1.60 3.38
CA GLU A 189 16.97 -1.72 4.28
C GLU A 189 16.93 -0.63 5.37
N LYS A 190 17.57 -0.91 6.51
CA LYS A 190 17.62 0.04 7.62
C LYS A 190 18.23 1.38 7.19
N ALA A 191 19.31 1.34 6.42
CA ALA A 191 19.98 2.53 5.91
C ALA A 191 19.05 3.39 5.02
N GLU A 192 18.30 2.76 4.12
CA GLU A 192 17.32 3.43 3.26
C GLU A 192 16.20 4.10 4.07
N THR A 193 15.69 3.39 5.07
CA THR A 193 14.66 3.92 5.98
C THR A 193 15.18 5.12 6.76
N MET A 194 16.42 5.03 7.27
CA MET A 194 17.06 6.13 8.01
C MET A 194 17.33 7.35 7.13
N ALA A 195 17.79 7.15 5.89
CA ALA A 195 18.00 8.25 4.93
C ALA A 195 16.71 8.98 4.54
N CYS A 196 15.57 8.26 4.54
CA CYS A 196 14.24 8.81 4.22
C CYS A 196 13.50 9.39 5.44
N ARG A 197 13.94 9.03 6.65
CA ARG A 197 13.31 9.38 7.92
C ARG A 197 13.04 10.89 8.11
N PRO A 198 13.95 11.82 7.79
CA PRO A 198 13.73 13.25 8.00
C PRO A 198 12.49 13.79 7.29
N PHE A 199 12.14 13.24 6.12
CA PHE A 199 10.93 13.65 5.40
C PHE A 199 9.66 13.32 6.17
N LEU A 200 9.54 12.11 6.72
CA LEU A 200 8.37 11.73 7.50
C LEU A 200 8.29 12.51 8.81
N GLU A 201 9.43 12.76 9.46
CA GLU A 201 9.52 13.59 10.67
C GLU A 201 8.95 14.98 10.41
N ARG A 202 9.39 15.63 9.32
CA ARG A 202 8.90 16.95 8.96
C ARG A 202 7.42 16.93 8.55
N GLN A 203 6.96 15.90 7.87
CA GLN A 203 5.54 15.73 7.56
C GLN A 203 4.69 15.61 8.83
N ILE A 204 5.11 14.84 9.82
CA ILE A 204 4.41 14.72 11.10
C ILE A 204 4.36 16.06 11.83
N GLU A 205 5.46 16.82 11.79
CA GLU A 205 5.55 18.13 12.43
C GLU A 205 4.60 19.15 11.79
N LEU A 206 4.59 19.23 10.45
CA LEU A 206 3.75 20.17 9.69
C LEU A 206 2.26 19.81 9.72
N ILE A 207 1.91 18.53 9.68
CA ILE A 207 0.54 18.02 9.75
C ILE A 207 -0.03 18.20 11.16
N ASP A 208 0.79 18.01 12.17
CA ASP A 208 0.43 18.05 13.59
C ASP A 208 -0.77 17.13 13.95
N PRO A 209 -0.73 15.83 13.58
CA PRO A 209 -1.87 14.95 13.74
C PRO A 209 -2.14 14.63 15.22
N GLU A 210 -3.42 14.51 15.59
CA GLU A 210 -3.84 14.03 16.90
C GLU A 210 -3.60 12.52 17.04
N VAL A 211 -3.93 11.76 15.97
CA VAL A 211 -3.81 10.30 15.94
C VAL A 211 -2.96 9.88 14.75
N ILE A 212 -1.98 9.05 15.02
CA ILE A 212 -1.13 8.41 14.01
C ILE A 212 -1.46 6.92 13.98
N VAL A 213 -1.71 6.38 12.80
CA VAL A 213 -1.95 4.93 12.60
C VAL A 213 -0.75 4.35 11.85
N ALA A 214 0.03 3.52 12.54
CA ALA A 214 1.12 2.77 11.95
C ALA A 214 0.60 1.44 11.36
N MET A 215 0.59 1.34 10.03
CA MET A 215 0.06 0.19 9.31
C MET A 215 1.19 -0.79 8.97
N GLY A 216 1.22 -1.93 9.67
CA GLY A 216 2.20 -3.00 9.49
C GLY A 216 3.48 -2.81 10.30
N LYS A 217 4.30 -3.87 10.30
CA LYS A 217 5.54 -3.92 11.11
C LYS A 217 6.53 -2.81 10.77
N PRO A 218 6.86 -2.51 9.50
CA PRO A 218 7.83 -1.49 9.16
C PRO A 218 7.42 -0.09 9.65
N ALA A 219 6.15 0.29 9.46
CA ALA A 219 5.65 1.57 9.96
C ALA A 219 5.64 1.62 11.49
N ALA A 220 5.24 0.51 12.16
CA ALA A 220 5.26 0.42 13.61
C ALA A 220 6.68 0.47 14.19
N SER A 221 7.68 -0.13 13.51
CA SER A 221 9.09 -0.09 13.95
C SER A 221 9.68 1.32 13.94
N TRP A 222 9.08 2.25 13.21
CA TRP A 222 9.49 3.65 13.24
C TRP A 222 9.22 4.30 14.61
N PHE A 223 8.14 3.88 15.29
CA PHE A 223 7.73 4.34 16.63
C PHE A 223 8.24 3.46 17.75
N PHE A 224 8.46 2.17 17.47
CA PHE A 224 8.85 1.14 18.44
C PHE A 224 10.10 0.40 17.92
N PRO A 225 11.31 0.93 18.16
CA PRO A 225 12.56 0.36 17.62
C PRO A 225 12.79 -1.11 17.99
N ASP A 226 12.35 -1.52 19.19
CA ASP A 226 12.50 -2.89 19.72
C ASP A 226 11.37 -3.84 19.32
N LEU A 227 10.49 -3.42 18.40
CA LEU A 227 9.34 -4.20 17.97
C LEU A 227 9.78 -5.47 17.22
N LYS A 228 9.58 -6.64 17.86
CA LYS A 228 9.84 -7.96 17.25
C LYS A 228 8.63 -8.46 16.44
N THR A 229 7.43 -8.34 17.01
CA THR A 229 6.17 -8.75 16.42
C THR A 229 5.11 -7.67 16.60
N LEU A 230 4.12 -7.62 15.69
CA LEU A 230 3.11 -6.57 15.68
C LEU A 230 2.02 -6.75 16.76
N ASN A 231 1.66 -8.01 17.02
CA ASN A 231 0.49 -8.34 17.86
C ASN A 231 0.49 -7.68 19.26
N PRO A 232 1.60 -7.62 20.03
CA PRO A 232 1.60 -6.97 21.33
C PRO A 232 1.30 -5.48 21.32
N TYR A 233 1.45 -4.83 20.16
CA TYR A 233 1.26 -3.38 20.01
C TYR A 233 -0.12 -3.00 19.46
N ARG A 234 -0.87 -3.97 18.92
CA ARG A 234 -2.22 -3.74 18.39
C ARG A 234 -3.28 -3.68 19.48
N GLY A 235 -4.44 -3.13 19.15
CA GLY A 235 -5.62 -3.10 20.03
C GLY A 235 -5.51 -2.16 21.22
N LYS A 236 -4.59 -1.21 21.22
CA LYS A 236 -4.40 -0.21 22.28
C LYS A 236 -3.88 1.12 21.70
N VAL A 237 -4.13 2.19 22.44
CA VAL A 237 -3.57 3.52 22.16
C VAL A 237 -2.25 3.65 22.89
N HIS A 238 -1.19 4.01 22.17
CA HIS A 238 0.11 4.33 22.73
C HIS A 238 0.29 5.85 22.77
N ASN A 239 0.47 6.42 23.97
CA ASN A 239 0.80 7.83 24.12
C ASN A 239 2.32 7.97 24.02
N LEU A 240 2.80 8.55 22.93
CA LEU A 240 4.22 8.72 22.62
C LEU A 240 4.56 10.20 22.42
N THR A 241 5.78 10.59 22.78
CA THR A 241 6.32 11.87 22.33
C THR A 241 6.92 11.69 20.93
N VAL A 242 6.30 12.32 19.94
CA VAL A 242 6.75 12.27 18.54
C VAL A 242 6.96 13.69 18.05
N GLN A 243 8.17 13.99 17.58
CA GLN A 243 8.59 15.36 17.20
C GLN A 243 8.29 16.38 18.30
N GLY A 244 8.71 16.06 19.54
CA GLY A 244 8.58 16.95 20.71
C GLY A 244 7.16 17.12 21.26
N LYS A 245 6.13 16.52 20.64
CA LYS A 245 4.73 16.65 21.07
C LYS A 245 4.12 15.30 21.48
N PRO A 246 3.21 15.28 22.48
CA PRO A 246 2.46 14.08 22.83
C PRO A 246 1.47 13.74 21.70
N ARG A 247 1.49 12.49 21.24
CA ARG A 247 0.61 11.98 20.18
C ARG A 247 0.09 10.60 20.51
N LYS A 248 -1.11 10.31 20.04
CA LYS A 248 -1.71 8.97 20.15
C LYS A 248 -1.29 8.15 18.95
N VAL A 249 -0.58 7.05 19.17
CA VAL A 249 -0.15 6.11 18.11
C VAL A 249 -0.92 4.81 18.23
N ILE A 250 -1.55 4.36 17.16
CA ILE A 250 -2.29 3.08 17.10
C ILE A 250 -1.63 2.23 16.01
N VAL A 251 -1.42 0.95 16.32
CA VAL A 251 -0.81 -0.01 15.40
C VAL A 251 -1.89 -0.93 14.85
N THR A 252 -1.89 -1.13 13.53
CA THR A 252 -2.78 -2.10 12.86
C THR A 252 -2.04 -2.87 11.76
N TYR A 253 -2.68 -3.87 11.17
CA TYR A 253 -2.14 -4.61 10.04
C TYR A 253 -2.11 -3.76 8.77
N HIS A 254 -1.06 -3.94 7.96
CA HIS A 254 -1.00 -3.35 6.64
C HIS A 254 -2.02 -4.00 5.70
N PRO A 255 -2.73 -3.24 4.83
CA PRO A 255 -3.73 -3.81 3.92
C PRO A 255 -3.18 -4.93 3.03
N SER A 256 -1.92 -4.87 2.60
CA SER A 256 -1.29 -5.96 1.82
C SER A 256 -1.22 -7.29 2.58
N TYR A 257 -1.02 -7.24 3.91
CA TYR A 257 -1.07 -8.44 4.74
C TYR A 257 -2.49 -9.00 4.82
N LEU A 258 -3.50 -8.15 4.94
CA LEU A 258 -4.92 -8.56 4.99
C LEU A 258 -5.42 -9.15 3.67
N LEU A 259 -4.80 -8.82 2.53
CA LEU A 259 -5.07 -9.48 1.25
C LEU A 259 -4.55 -10.91 1.23
N ARG A 260 -3.37 -11.16 1.84
CA ARG A 260 -2.77 -12.50 1.93
C ARG A 260 -3.35 -13.35 3.07
N SER A 261 -3.89 -12.71 4.10
CA SER A 261 -4.41 -13.33 5.33
C SER A 261 -5.80 -12.78 5.65
N PRO A 262 -6.84 -13.12 4.88
CA PRO A 262 -8.19 -12.55 5.03
C PRO A 262 -8.82 -12.76 6.41
N GLN A 263 -8.47 -13.86 7.10
CA GLN A 263 -8.91 -14.18 8.45
C GLN A 263 -8.52 -13.13 9.50
N GLU A 264 -7.46 -12.33 9.21
CA GLU A 264 -7.00 -11.27 10.12
C GLU A 264 -7.78 -9.95 9.96
N LYS A 265 -8.67 -9.84 8.96
CA LYS A 265 -9.47 -8.63 8.72
C LYS A 265 -10.32 -8.26 9.93
N ARG A 266 -10.89 -9.26 10.64
CA ARG A 266 -11.68 -9.00 11.86
C ARG A 266 -10.84 -8.31 12.94
N LYS A 267 -9.60 -8.72 13.12
CA LYS A 267 -8.70 -8.09 14.10
C LYS A 267 -8.33 -6.66 13.69
N ALA A 268 -8.04 -6.45 12.40
CA ALA A 268 -7.81 -5.10 11.87
C ALA A 268 -9.02 -4.18 12.06
N TRP A 269 -10.24 -4.70 11.88
CA TRP A 269 -11.47 -3.93 12.09
C TRP A 269 -11.62 -3.47 13.55
N LEU A 270 -11.25 -4.30 14.51
CA LEU A 270 -11.23 -3.88 15.92
C LEU A 270 -10.24 -2.73 16.18
N ASP A 271 -9.09 -2.73 15.51
CA ASP A 271 -8.15 -1.60 15.58
C ASP A 271 -8.79 -0.33 14.98
N TRP A 272 -9.50 -0.45 13.86
CA TRP A 272 -10.20 0.69 13.25
C TRP A 272 -11.33 1.25 14.14
N CYS A 273 -12.07 0.39 14.84
CA CYS A 273 -13.03 0.85 15.86
C CYS A 273 -12.34 1.65 16.96
N LEU A 274 -11.15 1.20 17.41
CA LEU A 274 -10.36 1.94 18.40
C LEU A 274 -9.87 3.29 17.86
N ILE A 275 -9.46 3.36 16.59
CA ILE A 275 -9.05 4.61 15.93
C ILE A 275 -10.22 5.60 15.95
N LEU A 276 -11.42 5.18 15.53
CA LEU A 276 -12.62 6.02 15.52
C LEU A 276 -13.00 6.50 16.92
N ASP A 277 -12.92 5.61 17.92
CA ASP A 277 -13.17 5.98 19.32
C ASP A 277 -12.16 6.99 19.87
N THR A 278 -10.93 6.95 19.35
CA THR A 278 -9.84 7.85 19.79
C THR A 278 -9.96 9.24 19.17
N LEU A 279 -10.59 9.35 18.00
CA LEU A 279 -10.85 10.60 17.26
C LEU A 279 -12.13 11.32 17.71
N SER A 280 -13.05 10.62 18.41
CA SER A 280 -14.31 11.16 18.94
C SER A 280 -14.04 12.01 20.16
#